data_984c47d1615a7b36c17352707d892c63
#
_entry.id   984c47d1615a7b36c17352707d892c63
#
_cell.length_a   1.000
_cell.length_b   1.000
_cell.length_c   1.000
_cell.angle_alpha   90.00
_cell.angle_beta   90.00
_cell.angle_gamma   90.00
#
_symmetry.space_group_name_H-M   'P 1'
#
loop_
_entity.id
_entity.type
_entity.pdbx_description
1 polymer ?
#
loop_
_entity_poly.entity_id
_entity_poly.type
_entity_poly.pdbx_seq_one_letter_code
_entity_poly.pdbx_strand_id
1 'polypeptide(L)'
;MAEAADLIERAHRAWQSYRAFSQSQVDAIVDAMAAAATAHAERLATLAVEETTYGKVADKVQKNLFASERVYRAIRGMATVGTLREDKAAGIIEMGVSMGVVAAILPCTNPTSTAIYKILIALKAGNAIVLSPHPAAMRCICETVGLMQQAALAAGAPTDLIGCFSTPTRAGTQAMMSHPRTRVILATGGMGIVHAAYSSGKPAFGVGPGNVPAYIDASAKIEQAVADVVTGKSFDWGTICSSEQSIVAETALREKILAELKKQNVYLLNPEETEKLGGTLIHSENFTVNPKCVGQSPQKLAALAGFGDKVGPEIRALAAELPGMGKQFPLSAEKLSPVLALFFLPDRERAMERCRDLLHFGGLGHTCVIHAEDQAVIREYGARMPAYRVVVNSPSPQGSIGLTTNLFPAMTLGCGAIGGNITSDNIGPQHLMNIKRVAWNAERIPAAQGVPQAGAASCTCQHAKPAAPAPAAPSVDLRAVVERLLAERGIRPVGPEPAAPPPMAASISAAPAFAPPPLPPKPKPVDFVCEADVRAARAAGKQIAIGPRTIVTPAARDLGREHDVFVSV
;
A
#
# COMPACT_ATOMS: atom_id res chain seq x y z
N MET A 1 18.84 9.08 11.22
CA MET A 1 17.84 10.09 11.59
C MET A 1 18.29 11.50 11.25
N ALA A 2 19.53 11.91 11.58
CA ALA A 2 20.05 13.24 11.23
C ALA A 2 20.03 13.51 9.71
N GLU A 3 20.50 12.55 8.88
CA GLU A 3 20.45 12.65 7.43
C GLU A 3 18.99 12.86 6.90
N ALA A 4 18.00 12.18 7.49
CA ALA A 4 16.61 12.36 7.10
C ALA A 4 16.12 13.79 7.34
N ALA A 5 16.42 14.34 8.52
CA ALA A 5 16.03 15.70 8.87
C ALA A 5 16.73 16.73 7.95
N ASP A 6 18.03 16.58 7.72
CA ASP A 6 18.77 17.47 6.85
C ASP A 6 18.24 17.48 5.41
N LEU A 7 18.06 16.28 4.81
CA LEU A 7 17.53 16.15 3.45
C LEU A 7 16.13 16.76 3.32
N ILE A 8 15.24 16.51 4.27
CA ILE A 8 13.87 17.05 4.22
C ILE A 8 13.85 18.56 4.40
N GLU A 9 14.68 19.12 5.31
CA GLU A 9 14.74 20.58 5.50
C GLU A 9 15.38 21.28 4.29
N ARG A 10 16.40 20.70 3.66
CA ARG A 10 16.98 21.22 2.39
C ARG A 10 15.95 21.18 1.27
N ALA A 11 15.27 20.05 1.09
CA ALA A 11 14.20 19.90 0.10
C ALA A 11 13.04 20.88 0.34
N HIS A 12 12.69 21.14 1.62
CA HIS A 12 11.68 22.12 1.95
C HIS A 12 12.09 23.54 1.55
N ARG A 13 13.33 23.95 1.83
CA ARG A 13 13.84 25.27 1.39
C ARG A 13 13.83 25.40 -0.13
N ALA A 14 14.28 24.39 -0.86
CA ALA A 14 14.24 24.36 -2.32
C ALA A 14 12.79 24.47 -2.85
N TRP A 15 11.86 23.73 -2.22
CA TRP A 15 10.45 23.80 -2.58
C TRP A 15 9.85 25.20 -2.38
N GLN A 16 10.26 25.94 -1.37
CA GLN A 16 9.76 27.32 -1.15
C GLN A 16 10.04 28.23 -2.34
N SER A 17 11.14 28.04 -3.05
CA SER A 17 11.44 28.74 -4.30
C SER A 17 10.68 28.12 -5.48
N TYR A 18 10.67 26.78 -5.58
CA TYR A 18 10.06 26.05 -6.70
C TYR A 18 8.53 26.25 -6.80
N ARG A 19 7.83 26.38 -5.68
CA ARG A 19 6.37 26.60 -5.65
C ARG A 19 5.89 27.87 -6.34
N ALA A 20 6.80 28.79 -6.63
CA ALA A 20 6.50 30.04 -7.35
C ALA A 20 6.72 29.93 -8.86
N PHE A 21 7.21 28.77 -9.35
CA PHE A 21 7.49 28.57 -10.77
C PHE A 21 6.19 28.50 -11.58
N SER A 22 6.24 29.05 -12.78
CA SER A 22 5.18 28.92 -13.77
C SER A 22 5.11 27.50 -14.32
N GLN A 23 3.98 27.15 -14.94
CA GLN A 23 3.82 25.85 -15.58
C GLN A 23 4.93 25.58 -16.61
N SER A 24 5.30 26.59 -17.40
CA SER A 24 6.34 26.46 -18.41
C SER A 24 7.73 26.19 -17.83
N GLN A 25 8.05 26.76 -16.68
CA GLN A 25 9.31 26.48 -15.98
C GLN A 25 9.33 25.06 -15.39
N VAL A 26 8.22 24.62 -14.80
CA VAL A 26 8.04 23.25 -14.32
C VAL A 26 8.18 22.25 -15.46
N ASP A 27 7.53 22.55 -16.60
CA ASP A 27 7.57 21.68 -17.78
C ASP A 27 8.98 21.55 -18.36
N ALA A 28 9.73 22.64 -18.48
CA ALA A 28 11.11 22.61 -18.97
C ALA A 28 12.03 21.72 -18.09
N ILE A 29 11.84 21.74 -16.78
CA ILE A 29 12.58 20.89 -15.85
C ILE A 29 12.20 19.41 -16.05
N VAL A 30 10.91 19.11 -16.15
CA VAL A 30 10.40 17.75 -16.37
C VAL A 30 10.85 17.20 -17.73
N ASP A 31 10.85 18.03 -18.76
CA ASP A 31 11.32 17.69 -20.12
C ASP A 31 12.81 17.29 -20.09
N ALA A 32 13.66 18.11 -19.45
CA ALA A 32 15.08 17.84 -19.32
C ALA A 32 15.39 16.53 -18.55
N MET A 33 14.67 16.29 -17.45
CA MET A 33 14.82 15.08 -16.67
C MET A 33 14.39 13.83 -17.45
N ALA A 34 13.26 13.90 -18.16
CA ALA A 34 12.77 12.78 -18.97
C ALA A 34 13.75 12.44 -20.10
N ALA A 35 14.28 13.45 -20.81
CA ALA A 35 15.29 13.26 -21.85
C ALA A 35 16.57 12.62 -21.29
N ALA A 36 17.08 13.10 -20.15
CA ALA A 36 18.26 12.52 -19.51
C ALA A 36 18.04 11.06 -19.09
N ALA A 37 16.89 10.74 -18.49
CA ALA A 37 16.56 9.37 -18.08
C ALA A 37 16.43 8.44 -19.29
N THR A 38 15.84 8.89 -20.40
CA THR A 38 15.74 8.14 -21.66
C THR A 38 17.13 7.84 -22.24
N ALA A 39 18.00 8.87 -22.33
CA ALA A 39 19.35 8.71 -22.87
C ALA A 39 20.23 7.72 -22.08
N HIS A 40 19.93 7.52 -20.80
CA HIS A 40 20.71 6.63 -19.91
C HIS A 40 19.95 5.36 -19.50
N ALA A 41 18.83 5.04 -20.17
CA ALA A 41 17.96 3.92 -19.79
C ALA A 41 18.69 2.57 -19.72
N GLU A 42 19.57 2.29 -20.69
CA GLU A 42 20.35 1.04 -20.75
C GLU A 42 21.41 0.98 -19.64
N ARG A 43 22.18 2.05 -19.46
CA ARG A 43 23.21 2.13 -18.40
C ARG A 43 22.60 1.91 -17.00
N LEU A 44 21.48 2.56 -16.73
CA LEU A 44 20.79 2.43 -15.45
C LEU A 44 20.18 1.02 -15.27
N ALA A 45 19.70 0.40 -16.34
CA ALA A 45 19.17 -0.97 -16.32
C ALA A 45 20.29 -1.99 -16.02
N THR A 46 21.44 -1.85 -16.68
CA THR A 46 22.63 -2.69 -16.46
C THR A 46 23.07 -2.59 -15.01
N LEU A 47 23.23 -1.37 -14.49
CA LEU A 47 23.63 -1.11 -13.10
C LEU A 47 22.64 -1.73 -12.09
N ALA A 48 21.33 -1.66 -12.39
CA ALA A 48 20.31 -2.25 -11.52
C ALA A 48 20.38 -3.78 -11.47
N VAL A 49 20.66 -4.46 -12.59
CA VAL A 49 20.85 -5.91 -12.60
C VAL A 49 22.14 -6.32 -11.91
N GLU A 50 23.24 -5.61 -12.16
CA GLU A 50 24.54 -5.88 -11.51
C GLU A 50 24.43 -5.76 -9.98
N GLU A 51 23.75 -4.75 -9.48
CA GLU A 51 23.65 -4.51 -8.04
C GLU A 51 22.65 -5.45 -7.37
N THR A 52 21.45 -5.61 -7.94
CA THR A 52 20.38 -6.37 -7.31
C THR A 52 20.41 -7.86 -7.65
N THR A 53 21.04 -8.25 -8.75
CA THR A 53 20.99 -9.58 -9.35
C THR A 53 19.58 -9.99 -9.83
N TYR A 54 18.63 -9.07 -9.89
CA TYR A 54 17.23 -9.32 -10.20
C TYR A 54 16.89 -8.94 -11.64
N GLY A 55 16.18 -9.85 -12.32
CA GLY A 55 15.59 -9.59 -13.62
C GLY A 55 16.55 -9.66 -14.80
N LYS A 56 16.21 -8.95 -15.87
CA LYS A 56 16.94 -8.91 -17.14
C LYS A 56 17.20 -7.46 -17.57
N VAL A 57 18.41 -7.19 -18.08
CA VAL A 57 18.79 -5.86 -18.56
C VAL A 57 17.81 -5.33 -19.60
N ALA A 58 17.49 -6.12 -20.64
CA ALA A 58 16.58 -5.71 -21.71
C ALA A 58 15.19 -5.30 -21.19
N ASP A 59 14.64 -6.04 -20.23
CA ASP A 59 13.31 -5.74 -19.67
C ASP A 59 13.37 -4.53 -18.73
N LYS A 60 14.48 -4.33 -18.01
CA LYS A 60 14.68 -3.11 -17.19
C LYS A 60 14.88 -1.86 -18.05
N VAL A 61 15.50 -1.99 -19.24
CA VAL A 61 15.53 -0.91 -20.24
C VAL A 61 14.10 -0.51 -20.62
N GLN A 62 13.25 -1.48 -20.94
CA GLN A 62 11.84 -1.19 -21.26
C GLN A 62 11.11 -0.50 -20.11
N LYS A 63 11.37 -0.90 -18.85
CA LYS A 63 10.79 -0.23 -17.67
C LYS A 63 11.28 1.21 -17.51
N ASN A 64 12.58 1.45 -17.73
CA ASN A 64 13.15 2.80 -17.66
C ASN A 64 12.57 3.70 -18.77
N LEU A 65 12.48 3.19 -20.00
CA LEU A 65 11.84 3.89 -21.12
C LEU A 65 10.33 4.10 -20.89
N PHE A 66 9.64 3.12 -20.30
CA PHE A 66 8.25 3.32 -19.90
C PHE A 66 8.12 4.51 -18.95
N ALA A 67 8.98 4.61 -17.94
CA ALA A 67 8.94 5.71 -16.96
C ALA A 67 9.33 7.05 -17.59
N SER A 68 10.38 7.10 -18.42
CA SER A 68 10.92 8.33 -18.99
C SER A 68 10.22 8.82 -20.26
N GLU A 69 9.53 7.94 -21.00
CA GLU A 69 8.83 8.31 -22.23
C GLU A 69 7.31 8.19 -22.11
N ARG A 70 6.79 7.02 -21.71
CA ARG A 70 5.33 6.78 -21.69
C ARG A 70 4.65 7.58 -20.58
N VAL A 71 5.20 7.55 -19.37
CA VAL A 71 4.71 8.37 -18.25
C VAL A 71 4.90 9.86 -18.58
N TYR A 72 6.09 10.26 -19.02
CA TYR A 72 6.35 11.64 -19.43
C TYR A 72 5.35 12.12 -20.48
N ARG A 73 5.09 11.34 -21.55
CA ARG A 73 4.12 11.69 -22.59
C ARG A 73 2.71 11.90 -22.04
N ALA A 74 2.32 11.13 -21.02
CA ALA A 74 1.02 11.29 -20.38
C ALA A 74 0.92 12.55 -19.50
N ILE A 75 2.03 12.97 -18.89
CA ILE A 75 2.02 14.10 -17.95
C ILE A 75 2.43 15.43 -18.56
N ARG A 76 3.16 15.45 -19.70
CA ARG A 76 3.74 16.69 -20.29
C ARG A 76 2.71 17.79 -20.55
N GLY A 77 1.51 17.43 -20.99
CA GLY A 77 0.43 18.39 -21.29
C GLY A 77 -0.49 18.71 -20.11
N MET A 78 -0.24 18.14 -18.92
CA MET A 78 -1.08 18.40 -17.76
C MET A 78 -0.78 19.76 -17.14
N ALA A 79 -1.81 20.57 -16.90
CA ALA A 79 -1.72 21.72 -16.02
C ALA A 79 -1.72 21.23 -14.56
N THR A 80 -0.70 21.60 -13.78
CA THR A 80 -0.51 21.12 -12.40
C THR A 80 -0.20 22.24 -11.41
N VAL A 81 0.24 23.39 -11.89
CA VAL A 81 0.54 24.57 -11.08
C VAL A 81 -0.14 25.82 -11.66
N GLY A 82 -0.53 26.76 -10.82
CA GLY A 82 -1.27 27.95 -11.23
C GLY A 82 -2.73 27.63 -11.59
N THR A 83 -3.32 28.40 -12.51
CA THR A 83 -4.71 28.19 -12.94
C THR A 83 -4.83 26.94 -13.79
N LEU A 84 -5.61 25.96 -13.31
CA LEU A 84 -5.90 24.70 -14.01
C LEU A 84 -7.12 24.86 -14.94
N ARG A 85 -8.15 25.53 -14.44
CA ARG A 85 -9.43 25.71 -15.13
C ARG A 85 -10.12 26.99 -14.63
N GLU A 86 -10.73 27.70 -15.54
CA GLU A 86 -11.65 28.79 -15.23
C GLU A 86 -13.03 28.46 -15.82
N ASP A 87 -14.04 28.34 -14.95
CA ASP A 87 -15.42 28.15 -15.33
C ASP A 87 -16.20 29.43 -15.02
N LYS A 88 -16.33 30.28 -16.06
CA LYS A 88 -17.01 31.59 -15.93
C LYS A 88 -18.49 31.43 -15.67
N ALA A 89 -19.12 30.37 -16.18
CA ALA A 89 -20.56 30.14 -16.00
C ALA A 89 -20.88 29.70 -14.56
N ALA A 90 -20.03 28.85 -14.01
CA ALA A 90 -20.14 28.43 -12.62
C ALA A 90 -19.56 29.44 -11.61
N GLY A 91 -18.80 30.44 -12.08
CA GLY A 91 -18.08 31.38 -11.23
C GLY A 91 -17.02 30.68 -10.37
N ILE A 92 -16.22 29.77 -10.98
CA ILE A 92 -15.19 29.01 -10.25
C ILE A 92 -13.86 29.07 -11.03
N ILE A 93 -12.77 29.38 -10.30
CA ILE A 93 -11.41 29.15 -10.77
C ILE A 93 -10.80 28.01 -9.94
N GLU A 94 -10.25 27.01 -10.60
CA GLU A 94 -9.46 25.95 -9.98
C GLU A 94 -7.97 26.21 -10.20
N MET A 95 -7.20 26.13 -9.12
CA MET A 95 -5.76 26.38 -9.12
C MET A 95 -5.03 25.18 -8.54
N GLY A 96 -4.01 24.69 -9.23
CA GLY A 96 -3.09 23.66 -8.74
C GLY A 96 -2.12 24.22 -7.72
N VAL A 97 -2.04 23.56 -6.58
CA VAL A 97 -1.15 23.94 -5.46
C VAL A 97 -0.37 22.72 -5.03
N SER A 98 0.95 22.78 -5.11
CA SER A 98 1.83 21.71 -4.66
C SER A 98 1.64 21.39 -3.16
N MET A 99 1.85 20.14 -2.77
CA MET A 99 1.74 19.71 -1.37
C MET A 99 2.96 20.10 -0.54
N GLY A 100 4.17 20.05 -1.13
CA GLY A 100 5.42 20.34 -0.44
C GLY A 100 6.49 19.29 -0.67
N VAL A 101 7.00 18.66 0.40
CA VAL A 101 8.01 17.62 0.29
C VAL A 101 7.35 16.25 0.22
N VAL A 102 7.63 15.50 -0.84
CA VAL A 102 7.24 14.10 -1.04
C VAL A 102 8.33 13.19 -0.47
N ALA A 103 7.96 12.27 0.41
CA ALA A 103 8.84 11.19 0.86
C ALA A 103 8.62 9.94 -0.01
N ALA A 104 9.63 9.48 -0.74
CA ALA A 104 9.51 8.36 -1.65
C ALA A 104 10.34 7.17 -1.20
N ILE A 105 9.69 6.01 -1.02
CA ILE A 105 10.34 4.75 -0.66
C ILE A 105 10.38 3.87 -1.90
N LEU A 106 11.56 3.35 -2.24
CA LEU A 106 11.81 2.63 -3.48
C LEU A 106 12.13 1.15 -3.24
N PRO A 107 11.61 0.26 -4.12
CA PRO A 107 11.87 -1.16 -4.05
C PRO A 107 13.21 -1.54 -4.72
N CYS A 108 13.72 -2.73 -4.43
CA CYS A 108 14.85 -3.32 -5.16
C CYS A 108 14.46 -4.04 -6.46
N THR A 109 13.18 -4.37 -6.65
CA THR A 109 12.70 -5.09 -7.83
C THR A 109 12.66 -4.22 -9.10
N ASN A 110 12.28 -2.95 -8.95
CA ASN A 110 12.15 -1.98 -10.05
C ASN A 110 12.81 -0.64 -9.67
N PRO A 111 14.10 -0.63 -9.29
CA PRO A 111 14.68 0.51 -8.58
C PRO A 111 14.75 1.78 -9.42
N THR A 112 15.39 1.70 -10.60
CA THR A 112 15.67 2.86 -11.46
C THR A 112 14.40 3.43 -12.09
N SER A 113 13.55 2.57 -12.66
CA SER A 113 12.29 2.99 -13.28
C SER A 113 11.32 3.60 -12.26
N THR A 114 11.26 3.08 -11.04
CA THR A 114 10.43 3.67 -9.97
C THR A 114 10.98 5.02 -9.51
N ALA A 115 12.31 5.18 -9.45
CA ALA A 115 12.94 6.47 -9.14
C ALA A 115 12.61 7.52 -10.21
N ILE A 116 12.84 7.20 -11.49
CA ILE A 116 12.51 8.07 -12.63
C ILE A 116 11.04 8.50 -12.55
N TYR A 117 10.14 7.55 -12.44
CA TYR A 117 8.71 7.81 -12.40
C TYR A 117 8.31 8.71 -11.23
N LYS A 118 8.74 8.39 -9.99
CA LYS A 118 8.35 9.17 -8.81
C LYS A 118 8.88 10.59 -8.83
N ILE A 119 10.10 10.78 -9.33
CA ILE A 119 10.69 12.12 -9.48
C ILE A 119 9.90 12.93 -10.50
N LEU A 120 9.60 12.36 -11.69
CA LEU A 120 8.86 13.07 -12.74
C LEU A 120 7.49 13.53 -12.25
N ILE A 121 6.69 12.66 -11.62
CA ILE A 121 5.35 13.02 -11.16
C ILE A 121 5.35 13.98 -9.97
N ALA A 122 6.36 13.92 -9.10
CA ALA A 122 6.47 14.83 -7.96
C ALA A 122 6.83 16.24 -8.39
N LEU A 123 7.85 16.39 -9.24
CA LEU A 123 8.27 17.69 -9.74
C LEU A 123 7.21 18.30 -10.68
N LYS A 124 6.57 17.48 -11.54
CA LYS A 124 5.46 17.95 -12.38
C LYS A 124 4.34 18.56 -11.54
N ALA A 125 4.06 18.03 -10.36
CA ALA A 125 3.07 18.56 -9.41
C ALA A 125 3.60 19.74 -8.55
N GLY A 126 4.79 20.28 -8.87
CA GLY A 126 5.39 21.41 -8.16
C GLY A 126 5.97 21.09 -6.79
N ASN A 127 6.24 19.81 -6.49
CA ASN A 127 6.79 19.36 -5.21
C ASN A 127 8.30 19.19 -5.25
N ALA A 128 8.93 19.20 -4.07
CA ALA A 128 10.23 18.59 -3.85
C ALA A 128 10.07 17.11 -3.48
N ILE A 129 11.11 16.31 -3.65
CA ILE A 129 11.08 14.88 -3.34
C ILE A 129 12.36 14.42 -2.65
N VAL A 130 12.23 13.59 -1.62
CA VAL A 130 13.34 12.89 -0.95
C VAL A 130 13.12 11.39 -1.07
N LEU A 131 14.12 10.70 -1.62
CA LEU A 131 14.07 9.28 -1.90
C LEU A 131 14.83 8.47 -0.85
N SER A 132 14.20 7.40 -0.36
CA SER A 132 14.81 6.39 0.48
C SER A 132 14.98 5.11 -0.34
N PRO A 133 16.20 4.80 -0.82
CA PRO A 133 16.50 3.59 -1.57
C PRO A 133 16.32 2.33 -0.73
N HIS A 134 15.99 1.21 -1.38
CA HIS A 134 16.17 -0.10 -0.77
C HIS A 134 17.68 -0.38 -0.62
N PRO A 135 18.18 -0.91 0.51
CA PRO A 135 19.61 -1.14 0.70
C PRO A 135 20.27 -1.98 -0.40
N ALA A 136 19.57 -2.97 -0.95
CA ALA A 136 20.08 -3.82 -2.04
C ALA A 136 20.04 -3.16 -3.44
N ALA A 137 19.64 -1.87 -3.55
CA ALA A 137 19.55 -1.14 -4.81
C ALA A 137 19.97 0.33 -4.63
N MET A 138 20.82 0.59 -3.64
CA MET A 138 21.20 1.93 -3.25
C MET A 138 22.00 2.63 -4.36
N ARG A 139 22.99 1.95 -4.94
CA ARG A 139 23.90 2.51 -5.95
C ARG A 139 23.15 2.92 -7.21
N CYS A 140 22.32 2.04 -7.77
CA CYS A 140 21.59 2.31 -9.00
C CYS A 140 20.49 3.37 -8.81
N ILE A 141 19.87 3.44 -7.62
CA ILE A 141 18.90 4.49 -7.29
C ILE A 141 19.61 5.84 -7.13
N CYS A 142 20.69 5.91 -6.36
CA CYS A 142 21.45 7.16 -6.17
C CYS A 142 22.02 7.68 -7.50
N GLU A 143 22.51 6.81 -8.37
CA GLU A 143 22.97 7.17 -9.72
C GLU A 143 21.82 7.74 -10.57
N THR A 144 20.65 7.12 -10.52
CA THR A 144 19.43 7.64 -11.21
C THR A 144 19.05 9.02 -10.69
N VAL A 145 19.07 9.19 -9.36
CA VAL A 145 18.76 10.48 -8.73
C VAL A 145 19.77 11.54 -9.12
N GLY A 146 21.07 11.25 -9.07
CA GLY A 146 22.13 12.18 -9.46
C GLY A 146 21.99 12.66 -10.92
N LEU A 147 21.68 11.74 -11.83
CA LEU A 147 21.41 12.06 -13.23
C LEU A 147 20.22 13.02 -13.36
N MET A 148 19.11 12.74 -12.69
CA MET A 148 17.92 13.57 -12.76
C MET A 148 18.11 14.92 -12.06
N GLN A 149 18.86 14.97 -10.96
CA GLN A 149 19.26 16.24 -10.31
C GLN A 149 20.05 17.13 -11.26
N GLN A 150 21.07 16.58 -11.94
CA GLN A 150 21.91 17.34 -12.89
C GLN A 150 21.05 17.90 -14.03
N ALA A 151 20.16 17.10 -14.60
CA ALA A 151 19.27 17.55 -15.66
C ALA A 151 18.29 18.63 -15.16
N ALA A 152 17.72 18.48 -13.98
CA ALA A 152 16.84 19.47 -13.37
C ALA A 152 17.56 20.79 -13.10
N LEU A 153 18.77 20.75 -12.52
CA LEU A 153 19.59 21.94 -12.28
C LEU A 153 19.95 22.67 -13.56
N ALA A 154 20.35 21.94 -14.61
CA ALA A 154 20.65 22.53 -15.93
C ALA A 154 19.43 23.23 -16.55
N ALA A 155 18.21 22.79 -16.22
CA ALA A 155 16.96 23.41 -16.63
C ALA A 155 16.44 24.49 -15.66
N GLY A 156 17.25 24.89 -14.66
CA GLY A 156 16.95 25.98 -13.74
C GLY A 156 16.21 25.59 -12.46
N ALA A 157 16.14 24.32 -12.12
CA ALA A 157 15.57 23.88 -10.83
C ALA A 157 16.40 24.38 -9.65
N PRO A 158 15.82 24.70 -8.50
CA PRO A 158 16.54 24.97 -7.27
C PRO A 158 17.40 23.78 -6.83
N THR A 159 18.58 24.05 -6.27
CA THR A 159 19.41 23.03 -5.63
C THR A 159 18.63 22.36 -4.51
N ASP A 160 18.88 21.07 -4.27
CA ASP A 160 18.23 20.25 -3.23
C ASP A 160 16.72 19.94 -3.43
N LEU A 161 16.17 20.26 -4.62
CA LEU A 161 14.76 19.94 -4.92
C LEU A 161 14.50 18.43 -4.95
N ILE A 162 15.51 17.65 -5.31
CA ILE A 162 15.52 16.19 -5.29
C ILE A 162 16.57 15.73 -4.30
N GLY A 163 16.21 15.00 -3.25
CA GLY A 163 17.13 14.45 -2.26
C GLY A 163 17.17 12.92 -2.31
N CYS A 164 18.29 12.32 -1.91
CA CYS A 164 18.43 10.87 -1.79
C CYS A 164 19.26 10.52 -0.56
N PHE A 165 18.84 9.48 0.18
CA PHE A 165 19.66 8.95 1.26
C PHE A 165 20.95 8.33 0.72
N SER A 166 22.07 8.68 1.31
CA SER A 166 23.37 8.05 1.06
C SER A 166 23.55 6.76 1.85
N THR A 167 22.87 6.65 2.99
CA THR A 167 22.92 5.47 3.87
C THR A 167 21.51 5.15 4.36
N PRO A 168 20.69 4.43 3.55
CA PRO A 168 19.33 4.12 3.92
C PRO A 168 19.29 3.15 5.10
N THR A 169 18.61 3.55 6.16
CA THR A 169 18.33 2.72 7.34
C THR A 169 16.85 2.73 7.65
N ARG A 170 16.35 1.66 8.28
CA ARG A 170 14.95 1.59 8.70
C ARG A 170 14.53 2.78 9.58
N ALA A 171 15.41 3.17 10.54
CA ALA A 171 15.16 4.31 11.41
C ALA A 171 15.18 5.65 10.65
N GLY A 172 16.08 5.81 9.65
CA GLY A 172 16.13 6.99 8.78
C GLY A 172 14.87 7.11 7.92
N THR A 173 14.44 6.01 7.29
CA THR A 173 13.19 5.97 6.49
C THR A 173 11.97 6.28 7.35
N GLN A 174 11.89 5.74 8.58
CA GLN A 174 10.81 6.07 9.49
C GLN A 174 10.82 7.54 9.89
N ALA A 175 12.00 8.11 10.21
CA ALA A 175 12.15 9.52 10.51
C ALA A 175 11.74 10.42 9.33
N MET A 176 12.07 10.03 8.09
CA MET A 176 11.64 10.73 6.88
C MET A 176 10.11 10.74 6.75
N MET A 177 9.46 9.59 6.95
CA MET A 177 8.00 9.48 6.85
C MET A 177 7.27 10.33 7.89
N SER A 178 7.77 10.36 9.13
CA SER A 178 7.13 11.10 10.24
C SER A 178 7.54 12.57 10.34
N HIS A 179 8.50 13.04 9.54
CA HIS A 179 9.03 14.40 9.63
C HIS A 179 7.94 15.46 9.43
N PRO A 180 7.90 16.57 10.22
CA PRO A 180 6.86 17.59 10.11
C PRO A 180 6.73 18.23 8.72
N ARG A 181 7.82 18.33 7.97
CA ARG A 181 7.83 18.89 6.61
C ARG A 181 7.44 17.89 5.52
N THR A 182 7.42 16.60 5.81
CA THR A 182 6.89 15.60 4.88
C THR A 182 5.37 15.78 4.76
N ARG A 183 4.89 15.93 3.53
CA ARG A 183 3.48 16.22 3.23
C ARG A 183 2.72 15.04 2.66
N VAL A 184 3.40 14.22 1.89
CA VAL A 184 2.82 13.01 1.29
C VAL A 184 3.91 11.95 1.12
N ILE A 185 3.53 10.69 1.22
CA ILE A 185 4.44 9.55 1.10
C ILE A 185 4.06 8.73 -0.14
N LEU A 186 5.04 8.37 -0.95
CA LEU A 186 4.94 7.41 -2.05
C LEU A 186 5.69 6.13 -1.64
N ALA A 187 5.00 5.15 -1.09
CA ALA A 187 5.62 3.91 -0.61
C ALA A 187 5.42 2.76 -1.62
N THR A 188 6.52 2.19 -2.10
CA THR A 188 6.50 0.95 -2.90
C THR A 188 7.41 -0.07 -2.24
N GLY A 189 6.85 -1.21 -1.84
CA GLY A 189 7.60 -2.25 -1.14
C GLY A 189 6.70 -3.28 -0.48
N GLY A 190 7.27 -4.14 0.37
CA GLY A 190 6.52 -5.16 1.10
C GLY A 190 5.53 -4.59 2.11
N MET A 191 4.61 -5.43 2.60
CA MET A 191 3.52 -5.03 3.51
C MET A 191 4.00 -4.21 4.72
N GLY A 192 5.14 -4.57 5.31
CA GLY A 192 5.64 -3.87 6.50
C GLY A 192 5.96 -2.40 6.29
N ILE A 193 6.56 -2.05 5.14
CA ILE A 193 6.88 -0.64 4.83
C ILE A 193 5.64 0.15 4.41
N VAL A 194 4.72 -0.49 3.71
CA VAL A 194 3.43 0.11 3.32
C VAL A 194 2.60 0.40 4.56
N HIS A 195 2.51 -0.55 5.49
CA HIS A 195 1.85 -0.34 6.79
C HIS A 195 2.50 0.80 7.59
N ALA A 196 3.85 0.85 7.63
CA ALA A 196 4.57 1.93 8.30
C ALA A 196 4.27 3.30 7.68
N ALA A 197 4.11 3.38 6.34
CA ALA A 197 3.74 4.61 5.67
C ALA A 197 2.33 5.09 6.07
N TYR A 198 1.33 4.21 6.09
CA TYR A 198 -0.03 4.55 6.53
C TYR A 198 -0.11 4.90 8.02
N SER A 199 0.71 4.25 8.86
CA SER A 199 0.77 4.50 10.31
C SER A 199 1.58 5.74 10.69
N SER A 200 2.17 6.44 9.72
CA SER A 200 3.02 7.62 9.97
C SER A 200 2.23 8.89 10.34
N GLY A 201 0.90 8.88 10.19
CA GLY A 201 0.05 10.04 10.36
C GLY A 201 0.13 11.05 9.20
N LYS A 202 0.71 10.66 8.06
CA LYS A 202 0.79 11.46 6.83
C LYS A 202 -0.06 10.84 5.72
N PRO A 203 -0.60 11.65 4.78
CA PRO A 203 -1.15 11.11 3.55
C PRO A 203 -0.14 10.21 2.87
N ALA A 204 -0.55 9.01 2.47
CA ALA A 204 0.33 8.04 1.85
C ALA A 204 -0.36 7.31 0.70
N PHE A 205 0.39 7.10 -0.38
CA PHE A 205 0.06 6.19 -1.46
C PHE A 205 1.02 5.00 -1.37
N GLY A 206 0.53 3.92 -0.78
CA GLY A 206 1.30 2.70 -0.60
C GLY A 206 0.81 1.60 -1.53
N VAL A 207 1.73 0.86 -2.12
CA VAL A 207 1.41 -0.31 -2.94
C VAL A 207 2.13 -1.52 -2.37
N GLY A 208 1.33 -2.48 -1.96
CA GLY A 208 1.79 -3.76 -1.43
C GLY A 208 1.98 -4.83 -2.52
N PRO A 209 2.17 -6.10 -2.12
CA PRO A 209 2.27 -7.24 -3.01
C PRO A 209 0.98 -7.48 -3.79
N GLY A 210 1.09 -8.14 -4.95
CA GLY A 210 -0.03 -8.56 -5.76
C GLY A 210 -0.03 -10.08 -5.97
N ASN A 211 -1.18 -10.73 -5.92
CA ASN A 211 -1.34 -12.15 -6.21
C ASN A 211 -2.31 -12.36 -7.38
N VAL A 212 -1.85 -11.98 -8.58
CA VAL A 212 -2.69 -11.80 -9.77
C VAL A 212 -3.16 -13.14 -10.35
N PRO A 213 -4.47 -13.46 -10.32
CA PRO A 213 -5.03 -14.55 -11.09
C PRO A 213 -5.25 -14.12 -12.55
N ALA A 214 -4.87 -14.96 -13.50
CA ALA A 214 -5.22 -14.86 -14.90
C ALA A 214 -6.31 -15.90 -15.22
N TYR A 215 -7.56 -15.46 -15.36
CA TYR A 215 -8.66 -16.31 -15.75
C TYR A 215 -8.68 -16.45 -17.27
N ILE A 216 -8.66 -17.69 -17.77
CA ILE A 216 -8.82 -18.02 -19.19
C ILE A 216 -10.18 -18.66 -19.37
N ASP A 217 -11.11 -17.92 -19.97
CA ASP A 217 -12.49 -18.35 -20.25
C ASP A 217 -12.56 -19.26 -21.49
N ALA A 218 -13.62 -20.05 -21.58
CA ALA A 218 -13.86 -20.92 -22.73
C ALA A 218 -13.97 -20.17 -24.07
N SER A 219 -14.38 -18.89 -24.03
CA SER A 219 -14.44 -18.02 -25.22
C SER A 219 -13.08 -17.45 -25.65
N ALA A 220 -12.02 -17.65 -24.86
CA ALA A 220 -10.71 -17.08 -25.14
C ALA A 220 -10.01 -17.70 -26.35
N LYS A 221 -9.18 -16.92 -27.03
CA LYS A 221 -8.15 -17.43 -27.95
C LYS A 221 -7.01 -18.02 -27.13
N ILE A 222 -7.08 -19.32 -26.87
CA ILE A 222 -6.20 -19.99 -25.89
C ILE A 222 -4.71 -19.78 -26.19
N GLU A 223 -4.31 -19.86 -27.47
CA GLU A 223 -2.92 -19.66 -27.90
C GLU A 223 -2.42 -18.25 -27.50
N GLN A 224 -3.23 -17.22 -27.78
CA GLN A 224 -2.90 -15.84 -27.45
C GLN A 224 -2.93 -15.61 -25.93
N ALA A 225 -3.94 -16.15 -25.24
CA ALA A 225 -4.08 -16.02 -23.79
C ALA A 225 -2.86 -16.60 -23.07
N VAL A 226 -2.40 -17.79 -23.45
CA VAL A 226 -1.23 -18.43 -22.87
C VAL A 226 0.05 -17.65 -23.23
N ALA A 227 0.18 -17.18 -24.47
CA ALA A 227 1.33 -16.38 -24.89
C ALA A 227 1.42 -15.07 -24.09
N ASP A 228 0.29 -14.39 -23.85
CA ASP A 228 0.22 -13.16 -23.04
C ASP A 228 0.62 -13.43 -21.59
N VAL A 229 0.06 -14.47 -20.96
CA VAL A 229 0.40 -14.85 -19.58
C VAL A 229 1.89 -15.20 -19.45
N VAL A 230 2.45 -15.98 -20.36
CA VAL A 230 3.88 -16.32 -20.33
C VAL A 230 4.76 -15.11 -20.59
N THR A 231 4.35 -14.22 -21.49
CA THR A 231 5.05 -12.94 -21.74
C THR A 231 5.05 -12.07 -20.47
N GLY A 232 3.91 -11.89 -19.84
CA GLY A 232 3.80 -11.14 -18.58
C GLY A 232 4.61 -11.77 -17.45
N LYS A 233 4.51 -13.09 -17.29
CA LYS A 233 5.21 -13.82 -16.23
C LYS A 233 6.71 -13.87 -16.39
N SER A 234 7.21 -13.99 -17.62
CA SER A 234 8.65 -14.03 -17.92
C SER A 234 9.29 -12.63 -18.04
N PHE A 235 8.48 -11.56 -18.07
CA PHE A 235 8.98 -10.19 -18.13
C PHE A 235 9.74 -9.85 -16.85
N ASP A 236 10.99 -9.48 -17.01
CA ASP A 236 11.93 -9.17 -15.93
C ASP A 236 11.93 -10.23 -14.81
N TRP A 237 11.77 -11.49 -15.19
CA TRP A 237 11.64 -12.65 -14.31
C TRP A 237 10.56 -12.47 -13.22
N GLY A 238 9.43 -11.85 -13.59
CA GLY A 238 8.25 -11.74 -12.72
C GLY A 238 8.40 -10.76 -11.54
N THR A 239 9.30 -9.78 -11.64
CA THR A 239 9.56 -8.81 -10.55
C THR A 239 8.53 -7.68 -10.42
N ILE A 240 7.59 -7.55 -11.37
CA ILE A 240 6.49 -6.58 -11.25
C ILE A 240 5.39 -7.18 -10.37
N CYS A 241 4.89 -6.40 -9.39
CA CYS A 241 3.84 -6.82 -8.45
C CYS A 241 2.50 -7.19 -9.12
N SER A 242 2.26 -6.72 -10.33
CA SER A 242 1.09 -7.09 -11.14
C SER A 242 1.36 -8.24 -12.11
N SER A 243 2.50 -8.95 -12.01
CA SER A 243 2.77 -10.13 -12.82
C SER A 243 1.83 -11.27 -12.45
N GLU A 244 1.36 -12.01 -13.44
CA GLU A 244 0.49 -13.17 -13.26
C GLU A 244 1.12 -14.16 -12.28
N GLN A 245 0.35 -14.59 -11.29
CA GLN A 245 0.78 -15.59 -10.31
C GLN A 245 0.15 -16.95 -10.58
N SER A 246 -1.03 -16.95 -11.19
CA SER A 246 -1.78 -18.16 -11.45
C SER A 246 -2.51 -18.09 -12.79
N ILE A 247 -2.66 -19.24 -13.45
CA ILE A 247 -3.67 -19.46 -14.48
C ILE A 247 -4.84 -20.19 -13.82
N VAL A 248 -6.03 -19.69 -14.03
CA VAL A 248 -7.28 -20.31 -13.59
C VAL A 248 -8.17 -20.54 -14.81
N ALA A 249 -8.64 -21.77 -15.00
CA ALA A 249 -9.48 -22.11 -16.15
C ALA A 249 -10.43 -23.28 -15.82
N GLU A 250 -11.38 -23.51 -16.68
CA GLU A 250 -12.22 -24.71 -16.61
C GLU A 250 -11.42 -25.96 -17.01
N THR A 251 -11.74 -27.10 -16.38
CA THR A 251 -11.06 -28.39 -16.63
C THR A 251 -11.12 -28.82 -18.10
N ALA A 252 -12.17 -28.44 -18.81
CA ALA A 252 -12.33 -28.70 -20.25
C ALA A 252 -11.22 -28.07 -21.10
N LEU A 253 -10.56 -27.01 -20.63
CA LEU A 253 -9.49 -26.30 -21.33
C LEU A 253 -8.08 -26.82 -20.97
N ARG A 254 -7.98 -27.69 -19.95
CA ARG A 254 -6.72 -28.12 -19.35
C ARG A 254 -5.70 -28.59 -20.38
N GLU A 255 -6.06 -29.57 -21.20
CA GLU A 255 -5.12 -30.18 -22.18
C GLU A 255 -4.62 -29.16 -23.22
N LYS A 256 -5.50 -28.26 -23.68
CA LYS A 256 -5.12 -27.17 -24.59
C LYS A 256 -4.15 -26.19 -23.93
N ILE A 257 -4.44 -25.75 -22.73
CA ILE A 257 -3.58 -24.81 -21.99
C ILE A 257 -2.21 -25.43 -21.71
N LEU A 258 -2.15 -26.70 -21.27
CA LEU A 258 -0.89 -27.39 -21.01
C LEU A 258 -0.06 -27.57 -22.31
N ALA A 259 -0.71 -27.87 -23.43
CA ALA A 259 -0.04 -27.95 -24.72
C ALA A 259 0.54 -26.60 -25.15
N GLU A 260 -0.21 -25.52 -25.02
CA GLU A 260 0.26 -24.17 -25.34
C GLU A 260 1.38 -23.70 -24.41
N LEU A 261 1.31 -24.00 -23.10
CA LEU A 261 2.39 -23.69 -22.16
C LEU A 261 3.70 -24.33 -22.58
N LYS A 262 3.67 -25.61 -23.04
CA LYS A 262 4.85 -26.30 -23.57
C LYS A 262 5.41 -25.61 -24.82
N LYS A 263 4.55 -25.21 -25.77
CA LYS A 263 4.96 -24.46 -26.98
C LYS A 263 5.60 -23.11 -26.62
N GLN A 264 5.19 -22.49 -25.51
CA GLN A 264 5.75 -21.25 -25.01
C GLN A 264 6.99 -21.43 -24.12
N ASN A 265 7.61 -22.64 -24.15
CA ASN A 265 8.77 -22.98 -23.34
C ASN A 265 8.53 -22.84 -21.83
N VAL A 266 7.40 -23.33 -21.35
CA VAL A 266 7.11 -23.44 -19.91
C VAL A 266 7.37 -24.88 -19.47
N TYR A 267 8.19 -25.05 -18.43
CA TYR A 267 8.46 -26.35 -17.83
C TYR A 267 7.35 -26.68 -16.82
N LEU A 268 6.67 -27.81 -17.02
CA LEU A 268 5.62 -28.30 -16.14
C LEU A 268 6.23 -29.16 -15.04
N LEU A 269 6.10 -28.71 -13.81
CA LEU A 269 6.64 -29.38 -12.61
C LEU A 269 5.82 -30.63 -12.28
N ASN A 270 6.51 -31.70 -11.90
CA ASN A 270 5.89 -32.85 -11.27
C ASN A 270 5.62 -32.57 -9.76
N PRO A 271 4.87 -33.43 -9.02
CA PRO A 271 4.54 -33.20 -7.62
C PRO A 271 5.77 -33.02 -6.70
N GLU A 272 6.83 -33.80 -6.88
CA GLU A 272 8.07 -33.71 -6.09
C GLU A 272 8.80 -32.37 -6.34
N GLU A 273 8.93 -31.96 -7.60
CA GLU A 273 9.52 -30.68 -7.99
C GLU A 273 8.70 -29.50 -7.50
N THR A 274 7.37 -29.63 -7.50
CA THR A 274 6.43 -28.63 -6.95
C THR A 274 6.66 -28.40 -5.46
N GLU A 275 6.80 -29.46 -4.69
CA GLU A 275 7.07 -29.40 -3.25
C GLU A 275 8.45 -28.76 -2.99
N LYS A 276 9.50 -29.25 -3.64
CA LYS A 276 10.87 -28.72 -3.51
C LYS A 276 10.93 -27.22 -3.85
N LEU A 277 10.32 -26.83 -4.97
CA LEU A 277 10.30 -25.44 -5.41
C LEU A 277 9.48 -24.56 -4.44
N GLY A 278 8.34 -25.07 -3.95
CA GLY A 278 7.51 -24.38 -2.96
C GLY A 278 8.27 -24.06 -1.68
N GLY A 279 8.98 -25.02 -1.12
CA GLY A 279 9.82 -24.85 0.06
C GLY A 279 11.06 -23.97 -0.17
N THR A 280 11.55 -23.90 -1.42
CA THR A 280 12.67 -23.02 -1.79
C THR A 280 12.24 -21.58 -1.95
N LEU A 281 11.07 -21.33 -2.57
CA LEU A 281 10.56 -20.00 -2.88
C LEU A 281 9.95 -19.28 -1.67
N ILE A 282 9.26 -20.00 -0.81
CA ILE A 282 8.51 -19.44 0.31
C ILE A 282 9.03 -20.02 1.63
N HIS A 283 9.47 -19.15 2.52
CA HIS A 283 9.88 -19.56 3.87
C HIS A 283 8.66 -20.06 4.68
N SER A 284 8.74 -21.29 5.18
CA SER A 284 7.64 -21.92 5.93
C SER A 284 7.30 -21.20 7.25
N GLU A 285 8.32 -20.63 7.91
CA GLU A 285 8.17 -20.00 9.24
C GLU A 285 7.31 -18.74 9.23
N ASN A 286 7.52 -17.86 8.26
CA ASN A 286 6.88 -16.54 8.20
C ASN A 286 6.09 -16.28 6.92
N PHE A 287 6.03 -17.27 6.03
CA PHE A 287 5.33 -17.25 4.75
C PHE A 287 5.75 -16.05 3.87
N THR A 288 7.04 -15.76 3.82
CA THR A 288 7.63 -14.70 2.99
C THR A 288 8.41 -15.27 1.83
N VAL A 289 8.47 -14.52 0.74
CA VAL A 289 9.28 -14.89 -0.44
C VAL A 289 10.77 -14.90 -0.07
N ASN A 290 11.47 -15.95 -0.46
CA ASN A 290 12.92 -16.05 -0.31
C ASN A 290 13.63 -15.02 -1.22
N PRO A 291 14.36 -14.04 -0.66
CA PRO A 291 15.02 -13.02 -1.47
C PRO A 291 16.00 -13.56 -2.52
N LYS A 292 16.59 -14.75 -2.29
CA LYS A 292 17.49 -15.40 -3.24
C LYS A 292 16.79 -15.89 -4.50
N CYS A 293 15.46 -16.00 -4.48
CA CYS A 293 14.65 -16.48 -5.60
C CYS A 293 13.97 -15.34 -6.36
N VAL A 294 13.93 -14.13 -5.80
CA VAL A 294 13.30 -12.97 -6.44
C VAL A 294 14.01 -12.61 -7.73
N GLY A 295 13.26 -12.48 -8.82
CA GLY A 295 13.79 -12.05 -10.11
C GLY A 295 14.86 -12.96 -10.70
N GLN A 296 14.89 -14.24 -10.34
CA GLN A 296 15.84 -15.22 -10.87
C GLN A 296 15.25 -15.98 -12.07
N SER A 297 16.13 -16.45 -12.97
CA SER A 297 15.72 -17.25 -14.11
C SER A 297 15.12 -18.61 -13.68
N PRO A 298 14.28 -19.24 -14.52
CA PRO A 298 13.76 -20.59 -14.26
C PRO A 298 14.84 -21.61 -13.97
N GLN A 299 15.96 -21.55 -14.70
CA GLN A 299 17.12 -22.45 -14.55
C GLN A 299 17.74 -22.31 -13.15
N LYS A 300 17.93 -21.06 -12.69
CA LYS A 300 18.50 -20.81 -11.36
C LYS A 300 17.55 -21.23 -10.23
N LEU A 301 16.24 -21.02 -10.42
CA LEU A 301 15.23 -21.48 -9.46
C LEU A 301 15.20 -23.00 -9.35
N ALA A 302 15.23 -23.70 -10.50
CA ALA A 302 15.29 -25.16 -10.55
C ALA A 302 16.58 -25.71 -9.91
N ALA A 303 17.72 -25.05 -10.15
CA ALA A 303 18.99 -25.43 -9.52
C ALA A 303 18.95 -25.24 -8.00
N LEU A 304 18.39 -24.12 -7.49
CA LEU A 304 18.20 -23.89 -6.06
C LEU A 304 17.25 -24.93 -5.42
N ALA A 305 16.28 -25.44 -6.18
CA ALA A 305 15.33 -26.46 -5.73
C ALA A 305 15.82 -27.90 -5.97
N GLY A 306 17.04 -28.09 -6.55
CA GLY A 306 17.69 -29.39 -6.70
C GLY A 306 17.24 -30.20 -7.92
N PHE A 307 16.73 -29.55 -8.99
CA PHE A 307 16.38 -30.19 -10.28
C PHE A 307 16.81 -29.37 -11.52
N GLY A 308 17.89 -28.58 -11.37
CA GLY A 308 18.36 -27.67 -12.43
C GLY A 308 18.79 -28.35 -13.73
N ASP A 309 19.24 -29.61 -13.67
CA ASP A 309 19.62 -30.46 -14.80
C ASP A 309 18.45 -30.75 -15.76
N LYS A 310 17.21 -30.60 -15.31
CA LYS A 310 15.99 -30.84 -16.09
C LYS A 310 15.46 -29.61 -16.82
N VAL A 311 15.96 -28.40 -16.51
CA VAL A 311 15.43 -27.14 -17.03
C VAL A 311 16.41 -26.50 -18.01
N GLY A 312 16.13 -26.65 -19.32
CA GLY A 312 16.95 -26.12 -20.40
C GLY A 312 16.98 -24.59 -20.47
N PRO A 313 17.98 -24.02 -21.18
CA PRO A 313 18.16 -22.57 -21.30
C PRO A 313 17.00 -21.85 -22.01
N GLU A 314 16.23 -22.57 -22.86
CA GLU A 314 15.08 -22.05 -23.57
C GLU A 314 13.86 -21.81 -22.69
N ILE A 315 13.82 -22.41 -21.50
CA ILE A 315 12.66 -22.34 -20.59
C ILE A 315 12.49 -20.91 -20.04
N ARG A 316 11.29 -20.36 -20.24
CA ARG A 316 10.90 -18.99 -19.87
C ARG A 316 10.21 -18.90 -18.53
N ALA A 317 9.49 -19.96 -18.12
CA ALA A 317 8.79 -20.02 -16.83
C ALA A 317 8.64 -21.47 -16.37
N LEU A 318 8.39 -21.65 -15.07
CA LEU A 318 8.00 -22.92 -14.46
C LEU A 318 6.50 -22.86 -14.14
N ALA A 319 5.79 -24.00 -14.20
CA ALA A 319 4.39 -24.04 -13.84
C ALA A 319 4.05 -25.31 -13.05
N ALA A 320 3.26 -25.17 -12.00
CA ALA A 320 2.79 -26.25 -11.14
C ALA A 320 1.27 -26.31 -11.12
N GLU A 321 0.68 -27.46 -11.41
CA GLU A 321 -0.73 -27.70 -11.16
C GLU A 321 -0.94 -27.96 -9.67
N LEU A 322 -1.83 -27.17 -9.04
CA LEU A 322 -2.08 -27.22 -7.63
C LEU A 322 -3.52 -27.69 -7.32
N PRO A 323 -3.69 -28.65 -6.39
CA PRO A 323 -5.03 -29.10 -6.00
C PRO A 323 -5.75 -28.09 -5.10
N GLY A 324 -5.02 -27.16 -4.48
CA GLY A 324 -5.54 -26.17 -3.55
C GLY A 324 -4.70 -24.92 -3.48
N MET A 325 -5.09 -24.01 -2.60
CA MET A 325 -4.39 -22.75 -2.34
C MET A 325 -4.19 -22.50 -0.84
N GLY A 326 -3.43 -21.49 -0.50
CA GLY A 326 -3.13 -21.13 0.89
C GLY A 326 -1.77 -21.62 1.36
N LYS A 327 -1.51 -21.56 2.66
CA LYS A 327 -0.19 -21.87 3.25
C LYS A 327 0.29 -23.29 2.96
N GLN A 328 -0.63 -24.23 2.79
CA GLN A 328 -0.31 -25.63 2.44
C GLN A 328 0.17 -25.78 0.99
N PHE A 329 -0.10 -24.79 0.14
CA PHE A 329 0.28 -24.74 -1.26
C PHE A 329 1.05 -23.45 -1.54
N PRO A 330 2.32 -23.34 -1.11
CA PRO A 330 3.07 -22.09 -1.11
C PRO A 330 3.16 -21.42 -2.49
N LEU A 331 3.16 -22.20 -3.57
CA LEU A 331 3.17 -21.67 -4.93
C LEU A 331 1.87 -20.95 -5.34
N SER A 332 0.82 -20.97 -4.51
CA SER A 332 -0.40 -20.17 -4.71
C SER A 332 -0.26 -18.70 -4.28
N ALA A 333 0.82 -18.34 -3.57
CA ALA A 333 1.12 -16.97 -3.16
C ALA A 333 1.87 -16.18 -4.25
N GLU A 334 2.08 -14.87 -4.01
CA GLU A 334 3.01 -14.07 -4.81
C GLU A 334 4.43 -14.62 -4.70
N LYS A 335 5.11 -14.73 -5.83
CA LYS A 335 6.43 -15.37 -5.92
C LYS A 335 7.55 -14.45 -6.37
N LEU A 336 7.23 -13.32 -7.03
CA LEU A 336 8.19 -12.38 -7.65
C LEU A 336 9.27 -13.09 -8.48
N SER A 337 8.86 -14.13 -9.18
CA SER A 337 9.72 -15.04 -9.96
C SER A 337 8.91 -15.66 -11.10
N PRO A 338 9.53 -16.21 -12.17
CA PRO A 338 8.83 -16.76 -13.32
C PRO A 338 8.22 -18.15 -13.04
N VAL A 339 7.34 -18.21 -12.02
CA VAL A 339 6.64 -19.43 -11.61
C VAL A 339 5.13 -19.19 -11.58
N LEU A 340 4.37 -20.04 -12.26
CA LEU A 340 2.90 -20.03 -12.33
C LEU A 340 2.31 -21.17 -11.51
N ALA A 341 1.22 -20.89 -10.82
CA ALA A 341 0.31 -21.91 -10.31
C ALA A 341 -0.82 -22.15 -11.34
N LEU A 342 -1.21 -23.40 -11.54
CA LEU A 342 -2.29 -23.76 -12.47
C LEU A 342 -3.47 -24.32 -11.67
N PHE A 343 -4.66 -23.82 -11.92
CA PHE A 343 -5.91 -24.29 -11.32
C PHE A 343 -6.92 -24.60 -12.41
N PHE A 344 -7.35 -25.85 -12.47
CA PHE A 344 -8.40 -26.31 -13.38
C PHE A 344 -9.63 -26.71 -12.59
N LEU A 345 -10.74 -26.01 -12.79
CA LEU A 345 -11.96 -26.11 -12.00
C LEU A 345 -13.09 -26.71 -12.86
N PRO A 346 -14.10 -27.32 -12.23
CA PRO A 346 -15.17 -28.01 -12.99
C PRO A 346 -15.96 -27.09 -13.93
N ASP A 347 -16.15 -25.83 -13.54
CA ASP A 347 -16.98 -24.87 -14.25
C ASP A 347 -16.51 -23.42 -14.02
N ARG A 348 -17.13 -22.49 -14.77
CA ARG A 348 -16.87 -21.06 -14.71
C ARG A 348 -17.06 -20.48 -13.32
N GLU A 349 -18.13 -20.85 -12.63
CA GLU A 349 -18.44 -20.31 -11.31
C GLU A 349 -17.32 -20.61 -10.31
N ARG A 350 -16.87 -21.86 -10.27
CA ARG A 350 -15.75 -22.30 -9.43
C ARG A 350 -14.43 -21.66 -9.85
N ALA A 351 -14.21 -21.42 -11.14
CA ALA A 351 -13.04 -20.72 -11.62
C ALA A 351 -13.03 -19.25 -11.15
N MET A 352 -14.15 -18.54 -11.24
CA MET A 352 -14.27 -17.18 -10.73
C MET A 352 -14.12 -17.10 -9.20
N GLU A 353 -14.71 -18.06 -8.46
CA GLU A 353 -14.51 -18.18 -7.02
C GLU A 353 -13.02 -18.35 -6.67
N ARG A 354 -12.29 -19.20 -7.39
CA ARG A 354 -10.85 -19.40 -7.18
C ARG A 354 -10.07 -18.11 -7.43
N CYS A 355 -10.38 -17.36 -8.47
CA CYS A 355 -9.75 -16.05 -8.71
C CYS A 355 -9.98 -15.08 -7.54
N ARG A 356 -11.21 -15.01 -7.03
CA ARG A 356 -11.56 -14.21 -5.88
C ARG A 356 -10.80 -14.64 -4.63
N ASP A 357 -10.71 -15.93 -4.35
CA ASP A 357 -10.01 -16.47 -3.20
C ASP A 357 -8.50 -16.19 -3.26
N LEU A 358 -7.87 -16.30 -4.46
CA LEU A 358 -6.48 -15.94 -4.67
C LEU A 358 -6.21 -14.46 -4.38
N LEU A 359 -7.14 -13.56 -4.75
CA LEU A 359 -7.05 -12.13 -4.44
C LEU A 359 -7.21 -11.87 -2.93
N HIS A 360 -8.09 -12.59 -2.25
CA HIS A 360 -8.24 -12.50 -0.79
C HIS A 360 -7.02 -13.07 -0.04
N PHE A 361 -6.40 -14.10 -0.58
CA PHE A 361 -5.18 -14.67 0.01
C PHE A 361 -3.98 -13.72 -0.09
N GLY A 362 -3.90 -12.92 -1.17
CA GLY A 362 -2.87 -11.90 -1.34
C GLY A 362 -3.22 -10.98 -2.51
N GLY A 363 -2.90 -9.68 -2.42
CA GLY A 363 -3.12 -8.73 -3.51
C GLY A 363 -4.53 -8.17 -3.62
N LEU A 364 -5.29 -8.16 -2.54
CA LEU A 364 -6.63 -7.57 -2.48
C LEU A 364 -6.62 -6.12 -3.00
N GLY A 365 -7.53 -5.81 -3.94
CA GLY A 365 -7.62 -4.50 -4.58
C GLY A 365 -6.58 -4.24 -5.69
N HIS A 366 -5.57 -5.10 -5.87
CA HIS A 366 -4.45 -4.81 -6.76
C HIS A 366 -4.81 -4.97 -8.25
N THR A 367 -4.74 -6.16 -8.80
CA THR A 367 -4.90 -6.44 -10.25
C THR A 367 -5.38 -7.87 -10.45
N CYS A 368 -6.20 -8.09 -11.47
CA CYS A 368 -6.51 -9.41 -12.01
C CYS A 368 -6.60 -9.35 -13.54
N VAL A 369 -6.56 -10.49 -14.18
CA VAL A 369 -6.59 -10.61 -15.64
C VAL A 369 -7.72 -11.54 -16.07
N ILE A 370 -8.33 -11.23 -17.19
CA ILE A 370 -9.24 -12.12 -17.90
C ILE A 370 -8.85 -12.20 -19.38
N HIS A 371 -8.79 -13.41 -19.89
CA HIS A 371 -8.72 -13.68 -21.32
C HIS A 371 -10.05 -14.27 -21.76
N ALA A 372 -10.80 -13.54 -22.58
CA ALA A 372 -12.13 -13.90 -23.06
C ALA A 372 -12.49 -13.06 -24.29
N GLU A 373 -13.36 -13.59 -25.16
CA GLU A 373 -13.99 -12.85 -26.26
C GLU A 373 -15.44 -12.46 -25.89
N ASP A 374 -16.08 -13.19 -24.96
CA ASP A 374 -17.42 -12.91 -24.50
C ASP A 374 -17.48 -11.68 -23.57
N GLN A 375 -18.11 -10.61 -24.07
CA GLN A 375 -18.24 -9.35 -23.35
C GLN A 375 -19.10 -9.46 -22.07
N ALA A 376 -20.07 -10.40 -22.01
CA ALA A 376 -20.86 -10.61 -20.82
C ALA A 376 -20.02 -11.21 -19.70
N VAL A 377 -19.19 -12.18 -20.03
CA VAL A 377 -18.24 -12.82 -19.10
C VAL A 377 -17.19 -11.80 -18.60
N ILE A 378 -16.65 -10.96 -19.49
CA ILE A 378 -15.70 -9.91 -19.11
C ILE A 378 -16.34 -8.95 -18.09
N ARG A 379 -17.58 -8.50 -18.32
CA ARG A 379 -18.30 -7.61 -17.41
C ARG A 379 -18.61 -8.29 -16.07
N GLU A 380 -19.06 -9.53 -16.11
CA GLU A 380 -19.33 -10.33 -14.91
C GLU A 380 -18.06 -10.49 -14.07
N TYR A 381 -16.94 -10.89 -14.68
CA TYR A 381 -15.66 -11.01 -14.01
C TYR A 381 -15.23 -9.68 -13.38
N GLY A 382 -15.33 -8.59 -14.15
CA GLY A 382 -14.99 -7.26 -13.67
C GLY A 382 -15.84 -6.83 -12.46
N ALA A 383 -17.12 -7.16 -12.44
CA ALA A 383 -18.01 -6.83 -11.32
C ALA A 383 -17.75 -7.68 -10.06
N ARG A 384 -17.30 -8.93 -10.23
CA ARG A 384 -17.13 -9.89 -9.13
C ARG A 384 -15.77 -9.86 -8.46
N MET A 385 -14.72 -9.43 -9.18
CA MET A 385 -13.35 -9.50 -8.66
C MET A 385 -13.06 -8.35 -7.71
N PRO A 386 -12.50 -8.62 -6.51
CA PRO A 386 -12.08 -7.60 -5.56
C PRO A 386 -10.70 -7.02 -5.96
N ALA A 387 -10.61 -6.50 -7.16
CA ALA A 387 -9.45 -5.82 -7.73
C ALA A 387 -9.91 -4.61 -8.53
N TYR A 388 -9.13 -3.52 -8.48
CA TYR A 388 -9.52 -2.29 -9.17
C TYR A 388 -8.91 -2.14 -10.57
N ARG A 389 -8.00 -3.05 -10.94
CA ARG A 389 -7.49 -3.17 -12.31
C ARG A 389 -7.81 -4.55 -12.84
N VAL A 390 -8.75 -4.60 -13.77
CA VAL A 390 -9.10 -5.81 -14.52
C VAL A 390 -8.52 -5.65 -15.91
N VAL A 391 -7.45 -6.39 -16.20
CA VAL A 391 -6.78 -6.37 -17.50
C VAL A 391 -7.45 -7.40 -18.41
N VAL A 392 -7.77 -7.03 -19.64
CA VAL A 392 -8.44 -7.90 -20.61
C VAL A 392 -7.53 -8.16 -21.78
N ASN A 393 -7.33 -9.45 -22.12
CA ASN A 393 -6.59 -9.90 -23.30
C ASN A 393 -5.22 -9.21 -23.49
N SER A 394 -4.44 -9.13 -22.41
CA SER A 394 -3.13 -8.48 -22.43
C SER A 394 -2.26 -9.03 -21.28
N PRO A 395 -0.94 -9.06 -21.45
CA PRO A 395 -0.02 -9.38 -20.37
C PRO A 395 -0.23 -8.44 -19.19
N SER A 396 -0.39 -8.98 -17.98
CA SER A 396 -0.77 -8.21 -16.79
C SER A 396 0.22 -7.09 -16.41
N PRO A 397 1.54 -7.32 -16.37
CA PRO A 397 2.50 -6.28 -16.02
C PRO A 397 2.40 -5.05 -16.94
N GLN A 398 2.29 -5.29 -18.24
CA GLN A 398 2.22 -4.24 -19.25
C GLN A 398 0.83 -3.56 -19.25
N GLY A 399 -0.23 -4.36 -19.11
CA GLY A 399 -1.60 -3.84 -19.12
C GLY A 399 -1.91 -2.98 -17.90
N SER A 400 -1.55 -3.44 -16.71
CA SER A 400 -1.87 -2.77 -15.45
C SER A 400 -1.17 -1.42 -15.27
N ILE A 401 0.08 -1.29 -15.75
CA ILE A 401 0.82 -0.04 -15.70
C ILE A 401 0.42 0.95 -16.80
N GLY A 402 -0.43 0.56 -17.76
CA GLY A 402 -0.86 1.43 -18.88
C GLY A 402 0.12 1.44 -20.06
N LEU A 403 0.92 0.38 -20.27
CA LEU A 403 1.78 0.25 -21.44
C LEU A 403 0.98 -0.28 -22.65
N THR A 404 0.19 -1.32 -22.47
CA THR A 404 -0.63 -1.98 -23.50
C THR A 404 -2.12 -1.65 -23.41
N THR A 405 -2.53 -0.92 -22.39
CA THR A 405 -3.90 -0.42 -22.19
C THR A 405 -3.93 1.10 -22.15
N ASN A 406 -5.15 1.67 -22.12
CA ASN A 406 -5.35 3.10 -21.94
C ASN A 406 -5.48 3.53 -20.47
N LEU A 407 -5.08 2.68 -19.52
CA LEU A 407 -4.94 3.09 -18.13
C LEU A 407 -3.85 4.17 -18.03
N PHE A 408 -3.99 5.06 -17.03
CA PHE A 408 -2.98 6.09 -16.81
C PHE A 408 -1.61 5.44 -16.55
N PRO A 409 -0.54 5.82 -17.28
CA PRO A 409 0.77 5.19 -17.13
C PRO A 409 1.38 5.49 -15.76
N ALA A 410 1.64 4.44 -14.98
CA ALA A 410 2.17 4.58 -13.62
C ALA A 410 2.94 3.34 -13.17
N MET A 411 3.87 3.52 -12.23
CA MET A 411 4.55 2.43 -11.52
C MET A 411 4.13 2.33 -10.04
N THR A 412 3.11 3.09 -9.65
CA THR A 412 2.46 3.03 -8.34
C THR A 412 0.97 2.81 -8.57
N LEU A 413 0.49 1.64 -8.19
CA LEU A 413 -0.85 1.14 -8.52
C LEU A 413 -1.71 1.12 -7.24
N GLY A 414 -2.62 2.07 -7.07
CA GLY A 414 -3.50 2.12 -5.91
C GLY A 414 -4.38 0.87 -5.78
N CYS A 415 -4.55 0.35 -4.59
CA CYS A 415 -5.34 -0.86 -4.32
C CYS A 415 -6.72 -0.54 -3.71
N GLY A 416 -7.12 0.73 -3.67
CA GLY A 416 -8.40 1.17 -3.13
C GLY A 416 -8.64 0.81 -1.67
N ALA A 417 -9.81 1.13 -1.17
CA ALA A 417 -10.16 0.94 0.24
C ALA A 417 -10.05 -0.52 0.72
N ILE A 418 -10.47 -1.49 -0.11
CA ILE A 418 -10.36 -2.92 0.22
C ILE A 418 -8.92 -3.41 0.31
N GLY A 419 -7.99 -2.76 -0.39
CA GLY A 419 -6.54 -2.99 -0.29
C GLY A 419 -5.85 -2.08 0.72
N GLY A 420 -6.60 -1.35 1.55
CA GLY A 420 -6.07 -0.43 2.55
C GLY A 420 -5.47 0.86 1.97
N ASN A 421 -5.88 1.26 0.75
CA ASN A 421 -5.37 2.44 0.06
C ASN A 421 -6.44 3.53 -0.05
N ILE A 422 -6.01 4.79 -0.06
CA ILE A 422 -6.90 5.94 -0.22
C ILE A 422 -7.47 6.07 -1.64
N THR A 423 -6.82 5.49 -2.63
CA THR A 423 -7.24 5.52 -4.05
C THR A 423 -7.05 4.18 -4.73
N SER A 424 -7.86 3.94 -5.75
CA SER A 424 -7.74 2.79 -6.68
C SER A 424 -7.01 3.15 -7.97
N ASP A 425 -6.60 4.41 -8.15
CA ASP A 425 -6.02 4.90 -9.39
C ASP A 425 -4.57 4.44 -9.59
N ASN A 426 -4.14 4.50 -10.84
CA ASN A 426 -2.76 4.60 -11.20
C ASN A 426 -2.25 6.00 -10.84
N ILE A 427 -1.26 6.09 -9.96
CA ILE A 427 -0.86 7.36 -9.35
C ILE A 427 -0.15 8.26 -10.38
N GLY A 428 -0.58 9.52 -10.45
CA GLY A 428 0.00 10.56 -11.29
C GLY A 428 0.15 11.89 -10.55
N PRO A 429 0.59 12.95 -11.23
CA PRO A 429 0.76 14.29 -10.64
C PRO A 429 -0.49 14.82 -9.94
N GLN A 430 -1.68 14.49 -10.45
CA GLN A 430 -2.98 14.90 -9.88
C GLN A 430 -3.20 14.41 -8.44
N HIS A 431 -2.52 13.36 -8.02
CA HIS A 431 -2.56 12.83 -6.65
C HIS A 431 -1.57 13.51 -5.72
N LEU A 432 -0.65 14.31 -6.26
CA LEU A 432 0.42 14.99 -5.53
C LEU A 432 0.24 16.51 -5.50
N MET A 433 -0.95 17.01 -5.81
CA MET A 433 -1.31 18.42 -5.72
C MET A 433 -2.68 18.57 -5.05
N ASN A 434 -2.92 19.77 -4.49
CA ASN A 434 -4.23 20.19 -4.04
C ASN A 434 -4.88 21.10 -5.06
N ILE A 435 -6.20 21.06 -5.15
CA ILE A 435 -6.97 22.01 -5.97
C ILE A 435 -7.53 23.07 -5.03
N LYS A 436 -7.04 24.32 -5.20
CA LYS A 436 -7.63 25.48 -4.54
C LYS A 436 -8.73 26.04 -5.45
N ARG A 437 -9.88 26.30 -4.86
CA ARG A 437 -11.02 26.89 -5.57
C ARG A 437 -11.25 28.32 -5.12
N VAL A 438 -11.34 29.22 -6.09
CA VAL A 438 -11.89 30.57 -5.91
C VAL A 438 -13.30 30.52 -6.46
N ALA A 439 -14.29 30.82 -5.64
CA ALA A 439 -15.70 30.70 -6.02
C ALA A 439 -16.41 32.03 -5.77
N TRP A 440 -17.18 32.49 -6.75
CA TRP A 440 -18.02 33.68 -6.64
C TRP A 440 -19.40 33.31 -6.11
N ASN A 441 -20.04 34.30 -5.45
CA ASN A 441 -21.41 34.12 -4.97
C ASN A 441 -22.36 33.89 -6.16
N ALA A 442 -22.98 32.72 -6.23
CA ALA A 442 -23.96 32.37 -7.26
C ALA A 442 -25.38 32.81 -6.89
N GLU A 443 -25.74 32.75 -5.61
CA GLU A 443 -27.06 33.14 -5.10
C GLU A 443 -26.90 33.93 -3.80
N ARG A 444 -27.57 35.08 -3.72
CA ARG A 444 -27.67 35.80 -2.44
C ARG A 444 -28.75 35.11 -1.61
N ILE A 445 -28.34 34.50 -0.52
CA ILE A 445 -29.26 34.09 0.52
C ILE A 445 -29.96 35.36 0.99
N PRO A 446 -31.30 35.53 0.86
CA PRO A 446 -32.00 36.66 1.43
C PRO A 446 -31.58 36.77 2.90
N ALA A 447 -31.17 37.97 3.34
CA ALA A 447 -30.96 38.19 4.77
C ALA A 447 -32.19 37.65 5.47
N ALA A 448 -31.99 36.71 6.40
CA ALA A 448 -33.11 36.21 7.19
C ALA A 448 -33.89 37.44 7.64
N GLN A 449 -35.14 37.56 7.18
CA GLN A 449 -36.01 38.67 7.63
C GLN A 449 -35.93 38.66 9.11
N GLY A 450 -35.40 39.72 9.67
CA GLY A 450 -34.84 39.77 11.00
C GLY A 450 -35.67 38.98 12.02
N VAL A 451 -35.00 38.16 12.78
CA VAL A 451 -35.47 37.97 14.16
C VAL A 451 -35.92 39.38 14.60
N PRO A 452 -37.21 39.64 14.90
CA PRO A 452 -37.62 40.94 15.32
C PRO A 452 -36.63 41.38 16.41
N GLN A 453 -35.86 42.45 16.14
CA GLN A 453 -35.12 43.05 17.23
C GLN A 453 -36.19 43.37 18.25
N ALA A 454 -36.25 42.59 19.33
CA ALA A 454 -36.98 42.96 20.50
C ALA A 454 -36.55 44.38 20.76
N GLY A 455 -37.48 45.34 20.54
CA GLY A 455 -37.19 46.75 20.60
C GLY A 455 -36.38 47.00 21.83
N ALA A 456 -35.38 47.87 21.73
CA ALA A 456 -34.59 48.33 22.87
C ALA A 456 -35.56 48.88 23.93
N ALA A 457 -36.11 47.96 24.72
CA ALA A 457 -36.81 48.30 25.93
C ALA A 457 -35.72 48.86 26.87
N SER A 458 -35.77 50.19 27.07
CA SER A 458 -34.97 50.84 28.06
C SER A 458 -35.06 50.07 29.37
N CYS A 459 -33.95 49.55 29.83
CA CYS A 459 -33.86 48.82 31.09
C CYS A 459 -34.04 49.81 32.24
N THR A 460 -35.28 50.00 32.66
CA THR A 460 -35.58 50.58 33.99
C THR A 460 -35.55 49.39 34.94
N CYS A 461 -34.45 49.24 35.67
CA CYS A 461 -34.33 48.29 36.77
C CYS A 461 -35.31 48.62 37.88
N GLN A 462 -36.48 48.03 37.88
CA GLN A 462 -37.32 47.90 39.06
C GLN A 462 -37.31 46.44 39.49
N HIS A 463 -36.93 46.22 40.72
CA HIS A 463 -36.84 44.91 41.37
C HIS A 463 -38.20 44.21 41.32
N ALA A 464 -38.38 43.23 40.43
CA ALA A 464 -39.48 42.31 40.46
C ALA A 464 -39.04 41.00 41.12
N LYS A 465 -39.85 40.50 42.03
CA LYS A 465 -39.68 39.24 42.74
C LYS A 465 -39.50 38.09 41.71
N PRO A 466 -38.69 37.08 42.02
CA PRO A 466 -38.52 35.95 41.09
C PRO A 466 -39.82 35.18 40.92
N ALA A 467 -40.26 35.05 39.68
CA ALA A 467 -41.36 34.16 39.28
C ALA A 467 -40.88 32.70 39.38
N ALA A 468 -41.83 31.84 39.77
CA ALA A 468 -41.58 30.39 39.87
C ALA A 468 -41.10 29.78 38.53
N PRO A 469 -40.21 28.79 38.57
CA PRO A 469 -39.68 28.19 37.36
C PRO A 469 -40.77 27.43 36.57
N ALA A 470 -40.76 27.62 35.26
CA ALA A 470 -41.60 26.86 34.34
C ALA A 470 -41.26 25.34 34.40
N PRO A 471 -42.23 24.45 34.20
CA PRO A 471 -41.98 23.01 34.29
C PRO A 471 -40.96 22.57 33.24
N ALA A 472 -39.93 21.89 33.72
CA ALA A 472 -38.90 21.30 32.88
C ALA A 472 -39.51 20.26 31.91
N ALA A 473 -39.05 20.28 30.67
CA ALA A 473 -39.35 19.24 29.71
C ALA A 473 -38.96 17.86 30.29
N PRO A 474 -39.72 16.80 30.02
CA PRO A 474 -39.45 15.51 30.63
C PRO A 474 -38.05 15.01 30.21
N SER A 475 -37.18 14.91 31.21
CA SER A 475 -35.89 14.27 31.03
C SER A 475 -36.11 12.77 30.73
N VAL A 476 -35.66 12.32 29.58
CA VAL A 476 -35.64 10.90 29.29
C VAL A 476 -34.59 10.27 30.22
N ASP A 477 -35.06 9.45 31.14
CA ASP A 477 -34.16 8.67 31.99
C ASP A 477 -33.49 7.57 31.17
N LEU A 478 -32.31 7.88 30.66
CA LEU A 478 -31.47 6.97 29.89
C LEU A 478 -31.20 5.65 30.62
N ARG A 479 -31.18 5.68 31.96
CA ARG A 479 -30.96 4.49 32.78
C ARG A 479 -32.17 3.55 32.72
N ALA A 480 -33.40 4.08 32.79
CA ALA A 480 -34.62 3.30 32.65
C ALA A 480 -34.77 2.70 31.21
N VAL A 481 -34.31 3.42 30.20
CA VAL A 481 -34.30 2.90 28.80
C VAL A 481 -33.31 1.76 28.64
N VAL A 482 -32.12 1.89 29.21
CA VAL A 482 -31.08 0.84 29.16
C VAL A 482 -31.51 -0.40 29.95
N GLU A 483 -32.08 -0.22 31.14
CA GLU A 483 -32.60 -1.33 31.96
C GLU A 483 -33.73 -2.09 31.28
N ARG A 484 -34.61 -1.39 30.55
CA ARG A 484 -35.66 -2.02 29.75
C ARG A 484 -35.09 -2.86 28.61
N LEU A 485 -34.11 -2.32 27.87
CA LEU A 485 -33.45 -3.02 26.76
C LEU A 485 -32.67 -4.24 27.22
N LEU A 486 -32.07 -4.20 28.41
CA LEU A 486 -31.39 -5.33 29.02
C LEU A 486 -32.37 -6.41 29.48
N ALA A 487 -33.51 -6.01 30.07
CA ALA A 487 -34.57 -6.93 30.48
C ALA A 487 -35.22 -7.65 29.28
N GLU A 488 -35.46 -6.96 28.18
CA GLU A 488 -35.99 -7.56 26.93
C GLU A 488 -35.04 -8.59 26.31
N ARG A 489 -33.74 -8.51 26.63
CA ARG A 489 -32.73 -9.48 26.18
C ARG A 489 -32.34 -10.51 27.23
N GLY A 490 -33.07 -10.58 28.35
CA GLY A 490 -32.86 -11.57 29.41
C GLY A 490 -31.57 -11.35 30.23
N ILE A 491 -30.96 -10.17 30.15
CA ILE A 491 -29.73 -9.83 30.88
C ILE A 491 -30.11 -9.14 32.19
N ARG A 492 -29.87 -9.78 33.33
CA ARG A 492 -30.09 -9.16 34.65
C ARG A 492 -28.85 -8.35 35.06
N PRO A 493 -28.98 -7.07 35.43
CA PRO A 493 -27.88 -6.30 35.98
C PRO A 493 -27.52 -6.82 37.37
N VAL A 494 -26.25 -7.11 37.58
CA VAL A 494 -25.68 -7.43 38.92
C VAL A 494 -25.50 -6.09 39.65
N GLY A 495 -26.28 -5.87 40.70
CA GLY A 495 -26.16 -4.68 41.53
C GLY A 495 -24.85 -4.65 42.33
N PRO A 496 -24.37 -3.48 42.72
CA PRO A 496 -23.16 -3.37 43.52
C PRO A 496 -23.41 -3.92 44.94
N GLU A 497 -22.52 -4.79 45.37
CA GLU A 497 -22.44 -5.32 46.73
C GLU A 497 -22.14 -4.18 47.74
N PRO A 498 -22.79 -4.13 48.91
CA PRO A 498 -22.58 -3.01 49.84
C PRO A 498 -21.19 -3.03 50.45
N ALA A 499 -20.55 -1.87 50.48
CA ALA A 499 -19.22 -1.67 51.04
C ALA A 499 -19.23 -1.89 52.58
N ALA A 500 -18.28 -2.69 53.06
CA ALA A 500 -18.05 -2.88 54.49
C ALA A 500 -17.38 -1.64 55.14
N PRO A 501 -17.67 -1.35 56.42
CA PRO A 501 -17.14 -0.16 57.09
C PRO A 501 -15.64 -0.32 57.43
N PRO A 502 -14.90 0.82 57.59
CA PRO A 502 -13.46 0.80 57.85
C PRO A 502 -13.14 0.35 59.31
N PRO A 503 -12.07 -0.44 59.51
CA PRO A 503 -11.64 -0.78 60.87
C PRO A 503 -10.83 0.35 61.52
N MET A 504 -11.15 0.62 62.77
CA MET A 504 -10.44 1.52 63.68
C MET A 504 -9.03 0.99 64.01
N ALA A 505 -8.14 1.93 64.28
CA ALA A 505 -6.77 1.70 64.68
C ALA A 505 -6.66 1.14 66.09
N ALA A 506 -5.81 0.17 66.35
CA ALA A 506 -5.23 -0.12 67.67
C ALA A 506 -3.79 -0.64 67.51
N SER A 507 -2.98 -0.18 68.42
CA SER A 507 -1.53 -0.18 68.46
C SER A 507 -0.94 -1.39 69.21
N ILE A 508 0.32 -1.71 68.89
CA ILE A 508 1.47 -2.14 69.69
C ILE A 508 1.76 -3.65 69.89
N SER A 509 2.96 -4.00 69.43
CA SER A 509 4.09 -4.75 70.03
C SER A 509 4.06 -6.28 70.10
N ALA A 510 4.97 -6.92 69.41
CA ALA A 510 6.09 -7.75 69.83
C ALA A 510 6.61 -8.65 68.69
N ALA A 511 7.93 -8.69 68.49
CA ALA A 511 8.68 -9.56 67.59
C ALA A 511 9.03 -10.88 68.30
N PRO A 512 9.76 -11.88 67.66
CA PRO A 512 9.84 -12.27 66.25
C PRO A 512 9.61 -13.78 66.03
N ALA A 513 9.19 -14.14 64.84
CA ALA A 513 9.40 -15.50 64.32
C ALA A 513 9.57 -15.46 62.81
N PHE A 514 10.56 -16.18 62.33
CA PHE A 514 10.96 -16.30 60.90
C PHE A 514 9.74 -16.68 60.03
N ALA A 515 9.38 -15.75 59.13
CA ALA A 515 8.42 -15.98 58.04
C ALA A 515 9.16 -16.07 56.68
N PRO A 516 8.71 -16.92 55.73
CA PRO A 516 9.29 -16.99 54.39
C PRO A 516 9.13 -15.66 53.65
N PRO A 517 10.00 -15.39 52.66
CA PRO A 517 9.96 -14.10 51.96
C PRO A 517 8.62 -13.87 51.27
N PRO A 518 8.11 -12.62 51.28
CA PRO A 518 6.82 -12.30 50.65
C PRO A 518 6.89 -12.52 49.13
N LEU A 519 5.85 -13.16 48.59
CA LEU A 519 5.63 -13.24 47.16
C LEU A 519 5.61 -11.81 46.56
N PRO A 520 6.21 -11.60 45.36
CA PRO A 520 6.21 -10.32 44.73
C PRO A 520 4.76 -9.83 44.51
N PRO A 521 4.49 -8.52 44.65
CA PRO A 521 3.14 -7.99 44.47
C PRO A 521 2.63 -8.29 43.06
N LYS A 522 1.37 -8.74 42.97
CA LYS A 522 0.74 -8.99 41.65
C LYS A 522 0.81 -7.73 40.82
N PRO A 523 1.20 -7.82 39.54
CA PRO A 523 1.30 -6.67 38.66
C PRO A 523 -0.10 -6.02 38.51
N LYS A 524 -0.17 -4.69 38.53
CA LYS A 524 -1.43 -3.98 38.32
C LYS A 524 -1.83 -4.08 36.83
N PRO A 525 -3.10 -4.35 36.52
CA PRO A 525 -3.55 -4.38 35.14
C PRO A 525 -3.46 -2.98 34.51
N VAL A 526 -3.11 -2.93 33.24
CA VAL A 526 -3.10 -1.70 32.46
C VAL A 526 -4.48 -1.41 31.87
N ASP A 527 -4.81 -0.13 31.67
CA ASP A 527 -6.14 0.27 31.16
C ASP A 527 -6.27 0.05 29.64
N PHE A 528 -5.17 0.21 28.90
CA PHE A 528 -5.16 0.11 27.43
C PHE A 528 -3.87 -0.55 26.95
N VAL A 529 -3.98 -1.37 25.89
CA VAL A 529 -2.84 -2.06 25.23
C VAL A 529 -2.99 -1.94 23.72
N CYS A 530 -1.98 -1.37 23.07
CA CYS A 530 -1.85 -1.36 21.62
C CYS A 530 -0.72 -2.30 21.16
N GLU A 531 -0.59 -2.48 19.86
CA GLU A 531 0.44 -3.36 19.25
C GLU A 531 1.87 -2.95 19.64
N ALA A 532 2.12 -1.64 19.76
CA ALA A 532 3.43 -1.12 20.15
C ALA A 532 3.82 -1.54 21.57
N ASP A 533 2.85 -1.59 22.51
CA ASP A 533 3.07 -2.03 23.89
C ASP A 533 3.43 -3.51 23.95
N VAL A 534 2.76 -4.35 23.17
CA VAL A 534 3.07 -5.78 23.06
C VAL A 534 4.47 -5.99 22.49
N ARG A 535 4.86 -5.25 21.45
CA ARG A 535 6.21 -5.31 20.88
C ARG A 535 7.29 -4.86 21.87
N ALA A 536 7.02 -3.80 22.61
CA ALA A 536 7.93 -3.29 23.64
C ALA A 536 8.09 -4.27 24.79
N ALA A 537 6.99 -4.87 25.28
CA ALA A 537 7.00 -5.87 26.33
C ALA A 537 7.79 -7.12 25.90
N ARG A 538 7.57 -7.60 24.66
CA ARG A 538 8.32 -8.70 24.08
C ARG A 538 9.82 -8.42 24.02
N ALA A 539 10.21 -7.25 23.52
CA ALA A 539 11.62 -6.83 23.41
C ALA A 539 12.29 -6.72 24.78
N ALA A 540 11.52 -6.40 25.83
CA ALA A 540 12.00 -6.30 27.21
C ALA A 540 11.90 -7.61 28.00
N GLY A 541 11.38 -8.71 27.41
CA GLY A 541 11.13 -9.97 28.09
C GLY A 541 10.09 -9.86 29.23
N LYS A 542 9.15 -8.91 29.15
CA LYS A 542 8.14 -8.62 30.18
C LYS A 542 6.75 -9.06 29.72
N GLN A 543 5.91 -9.43 30.67
CA GLN A 543 4.48 -9.67 30.44
C GLN A 543 3.65 -8.42 30.76
N ILE A 544 2.52 -8.27 30.06
CA ILE A 544 1.55 -7.20 30.29
C ILE A 544 0.38 -7.78 31.09
N ALA A 545 0.13 -7.21 32.26
CA ALA A 545 -1.02 -7.58 33.08
C ALA A 545 -2.30 -6.99 32.49
N ILE A 546 -3.24 -7.84 32.10
CA ILE A 546 -4.56 -7.45 31.58
C ILE A 546 -5.66 -7.89 32.53
N GLY A 547 -6.60 -6.98 32.78
CA GLY A 547 -7.78 -7.24 33.61
C GLY A 547 -9.08 -7.16 32.81
N PRO A 548 -10.23 -7.42 33.44
CA PRO A 548 -11.53 -7.39 32.75
C PRO A 548 -11.90 -6.05 32.10
N ARG A 549 -11.26 -4.96 32.52
CA ARG A 549 -11.49 -3.60 31.99
C ARG A 549 -10.41 -3.14 31.03
N THR A 550 -9.35 -3.92 30.81
CA THR A 550 -8.29 -3.56 29.88
C THR A 550 -8.80 -3.57 28.46
N ILE A 551 -8.69 -2.44 27.78
CA ILE A 551 -8.98 -2.34 26.34
C ILE A 551 -7.75 -2.81 25.58
N VAL A 552 -7.87 -3.93 24.85
CA VAL A 552 -6.81 -4.47 24.03
C VAL A 552 -7.24 -4.36 22.57
N THR A 553 -6.44 -3.64 21.75
CA THR A 553 -6.74 -3.52 20.32
C THR A 553 -6.68 -4.89 19.62
N PRO A 554 -7.43 -5.12 18.52
CA PRO A 554 -7.39 -6.42 17.80
C PRO A 554 -5.98 -6.87 17.45
N ALA A 555 -5.17 -5.97 16.86
CA ALA A 555 -3.78 -6.28 16.51
C ALA A 555 -2.90 -6.61 17.73
N ALA A 556 -3.08 -5.91 18.85
CA ALA A 556 -2.38 -6.22 20.10
C ALA A 556 -2.79 -7.58 20.65
N ARG A 557 -4.07 -7.93 20.54
CA ARG A 557 -4.61 -9.22 21.01
C ARG A 557 -4.03 -10.40 20.23
N ASP A 558 -3.97 -10.26 18.91
CA ASP A 558 -3.42 -11.30 18.03
C ASP A 558 -1.92 -11.49 18.28
N LEU A 559 -1.16 -10.40 18.30
CA LEU A 559 0.28 -10.43 18.56
C LEU A 559 0.62 -10.91 19.99
N GLY A 560 -0.16 -10.48 20.97
CA GLY A 560 0.05 -10.86 22.36
C GLY A 560 -0.27 -12.34 22.65
N ARG A 561 -1.25 -12.91 21.94
CA ARG A 561 -1.54 -14.35 21.99
C ARG A 561 -0.49 -15.19 21.27
N GLU A 562 -0.01 -14.71 20.12
CA GLU A 562 1.03 -15.40 19.35
C GLU A 562 2.34 -15.56 20.15
N HIS A 563 2.62 -14.62 21.05
CA HIS A 563 3.89 -14.57 21.79
C HIS A 563 3.74 -14.71 23.30
N ASP A 564 2.58 -15.08 23.79
CA ASP A 564 2.27 -15.30 25.22
C ASP A 564 2.69 -14.14 26.14
N VAL A 565 2.42 -12.89 25.69
CA VAL A 565 2.82 -11.65 26.38
C VAL A 565 1.81 -11.22 27.45
N PHE A 566 0.59 -11.78 27.48
CA PHE A 566 -0.44 -11.37 28.42
C PHE A 566 -0.50 -12.25 29.66
N VAL A 567 -0.65 -11.63 30.83
CA VAL A 567 -0.99 -12.30 32.07
C VAL A 567 -2.32 -11.72 32.60
N SER A 568 -3.30 -12.59 32.81
CA SER A 568 -4.60 -12.20 33.37
C SER A 568 -4.48 -12.04 34.88
N VAL A 569 -4.96 -10.89 35.44
CA VAL A 569 -4.92 -10.55 36.86
C VAL A 569 -6.28 -10.10 37.37
#